data_45a84131c2adb5777bb4cc3ae8b04253
#
_entry.id   45a84131c2adb5777bb4cc3ae8b04253
#
_cell.length_a   1.000
_cell.length_b   1.000
_cell.length_c   1.000
_cell.angle_alpha   90.00
_cell.angle_beta   90.00
_cell.angle_gamma   90.00
#
_symmetry.space_group_name_H-M   'P 1'
#
loop_
_entity.id
_entity.type
_entity.pdbx_description
1 polymer ?
#
loop_
_entity_poly.entity_id
_entity_poly.type
_entity_poly.pdbx_seq_one_letter_code
_entity_poly.pdbx_strand_id
1 'polypeptide(L)'
;MTEVLGYTKYGAQGGDLGSRITLHLGRTYPDSLLGIHFNTISNVFPPPPETEQTPEERAWRRAVADYISTEMDYNGEQRNKPQTVALALSANPVGAAAWIVEKLKV
;
A
#
# COMPACT_ATOMS: atom_id res chain seq x y z
N MET A 1 -1.32 -11.99 20.68
CA MET A 1 -2.79 -12.21 20.76
C MET A 1 -3.08 -13.45 21.59
N THR A 2 -2.61 -14.61 21.19
CA THR A 2 -2.94 -15.88 21.84
C THR A 2 -2.31 -16.04 23.23
N GLU A 3 -0.99 -15.89 23.33
CA GLU A 3 -0.24 -16.14 24.58
C GLU A 3 -0.40 -15.04 25.64
N VAL A 4 -0.47 -13.78 25.23
CA VAL A 4 -0.48 -12.63 26.15
C VAL A 4 -1.90 -12.15 26.45
N LEU A 5 -2.76 -12.07 25.41
CA LEU A 5 -4.12 -11.54 25.55
C LEU A 5 -5.20 -12.63 25.66
N GLY A 6 -4.83 -13.90 25.48
CA GLY A 6 -5.73 -15.04 25.64
C GLY A 6 -6.78 -15.24 24.55
N TYR A 7 -6.71 -14.49 23.44
CA TYR A 7 -7.64 -14.69 22.33
C TYR A 7 -7.18 -15.87 21.46
N THR A 8 -7.96 -16.91 21.40
CA THR A 8 -7.66 -18.11 20.61
C THR A 8 -7.86 -17.86 19.10
N LYS A 9 -8.76 -16.94 18.75
CA LYS A 9 -9.06 -16.53 17.37
C LYS A 9 -9.14 -15.00 17.29
N TYR A 10 -8.65 -14.45 16.18
CA TYR A 10 -8.72 -13.00 15.91
C TYR A 10 -8.72 -12.72 14.40
N GLY A 11 -9.19 -11.55 14.00
CA GLY A 11 -9.02 -11.02 12.66
C GLY A 11 -7.75 -10.18 12.56
N ALA A 12 -7.16 -10.10 11.39
CA ALA A 12 -6.03 -9.21 11.11
C ALA A 12 -6.32 -8.29 9.93
N GLN A 13 -5.93 -7.01 10.07
CA GLN A 13 -6.07 -6.01 9.02
C GLN A 13 -4.76 -5.24 8.86
N GLY A 14 -4.39 -4.92 7.62
CA GLY A 14 -3.21 -4.12 7.34
C GLY A 14 -3.28 -3.40 6.00
N GLY A 15 -2.66 -2.22 5.95
CA GLY A 15 -2.42 -1.47 4.74
C GLY A 15 -0.93 -1.20 4.57
N ASP A 16 -0.46 -0.85 3.38
CA ASP A 16 0.93 -0.60 3.07
C ASP A 16 1.84 -1.76 3.55
N LEU A 17 2.83 -1.51 4.40
CA LEU A 17 3.66 -2.54 5.02
C LEU A 17 2.85 -3.53 5.86
N GLY A 18 1.77 -3.06 6.50
CA GLY A 18 0.84 -3.89 7.25
C GLY A 18 0.15 -4.95 6.40
N SER A 19 -0.05 -4.73 5.10
CA SER A 19 -0.56 -5.75 4.19
C SER A 19 0.36 -6.95 4.09
N ARG A 20 1.67 -6.72 4.02
CA ARG A 20 2.68 -7.81 3.99
C ARG A 20 2.70 -8.58 5.31
N ILE A 21 2.63 -7.87 6.43
CA ILE A 21 2.58 -8.48 7.76
C ILE A 21 1.31 -9.33 7.89
N THR A 22 0.16 -8.79 7.51
CA THR A 22 -1.13 -9.49 7.57
C THR A 22 -1.15 -10.73 6.69
N LEU A 23 -0.59 -10.65 5.47
CA LEU A 23 -0.44 -11.81 4.61
C LEU A 23 0.46 -12.87 5.23
N HIS A 24 1.59 -12.46 5.82
CA HIS A 24 2.50 -13.38 6.50
C HIS A 24 1.81 -14.08 7.68
N LEU A 25 1.05 -13.33 8.48
CA LEU A 25 0.25 -13.90 9.56
C LEU A 25 -0.74 -14.95 9.03
N GLY A 26 -1.47 -14.63 7.94
CA GLY A 26 -2.43 -15.55 7.32
C GLY A 26 -1.81 -16.84 6.82
N ARG A 27 -0.58 -16.78 6.31
CA ARG A 27 0.16 -17.95 5.83
C ARG A 27 0.77 -18.78 6.96
N THR A 28 1.25 -18.11 8.01
CA THR A 28 2.03 -18.76 9.07
C THR A 28 1.13 -19.28 10.20
N TYR A 29 0.04 -18.58 10.49
CA TYR A 29 -0.84 -18.87 11.62
C TYR A 29 -2.33 -18.95 11.22
N PRO A 30 -2.71 -19.74 10.20
CA PRO A 30 -4.09 -19.81 9.71
C PRO A 30 -5.05 -20.28 10.78
N ASP A 31 -4.62 -21.17 11.68
CA ASP A 31 -5.46 -21.70 12.75
C ASP A 31 -5.84 -20.67 13.81
N SER A 32 -5.11 -19.57 13.93
CA SER A 32 -5.40 -18.49 14.87
C SER A 32 -6.22 -17.36 14.27
N LEU A 33 -6.44 -17.37 12.95
CA LEU A 33 -7.09 -16.29 12.23
C LEU A 33 -8.52 -16.66 11.80
N LEU A 34 -9.46 -15.76 12.07
CA LEU A 34 -10.82 -15.79 11.52
C LEU A 34 -10.85 -15.31 10.07
N GLY A 35 -9.94 -14.42 9.73
CA GLY A 35 -9.79 -13.84 8.39
C GLY A 35 -8.75 -12.74 8.37
N ILE A 36 -8.38 -12.33 7.16
CA ILE A 36 -7.45 -11.23 6.92
C ILE A 36 -8.06 -10.23 5.95
N HIS A 37 -7.75 -8.95 6.12
CA HIS A 37 -8.16 -7.86 5.25
C HIS A 37 -6.96 -7.02 4.84
N PHE A 38 -6.92 -6.63 3.56
CA PHE A 38 -5.95 -5.66 3.04
C PHE A 38 -6.68 -4.49 2.38
N ASN A 39 -6.17 -3.29 2.54
CA ASN A 39 -6.53 -2.16 1.70
C ASN A 39 -5.48 -1.87 0.61
N THR A 40 -4.38 -2.62 0.58
CA THR A 40 -3.32 -2.50 -0.41
C THR A 40 -2.81 -3.89 -0.76
N ILE A 41 -2.97 -4.31 -2.03
CA ILE A 41 -2.53 -5.62 -2.52
C ILE A 41 -1.25 -5.50 -3.36
N SER A 42 -0.90 -4.30 -3.81
CA SER A 42 0.27 -4.05 -4.63
C SER A 42 1.55 -4.60 -3.97
N ASN A 43 2.37 -5.32 -4.74
CA ASN A 43 3.62 -5.93 -4.29
C ASN A 43 3.51 -7.07 -3.26
N VAL A 44 2.31 -7.56 -2.97
CA VAL A 44 2.10 -8.73 -2.09
C VAL A 44 2.42 -10.02 -2.83
N PHE A 45 2.13 -10.06 -4.11
CA PHE A 45 2.42 -11.19 -4.99
C PHE A 45 3.30 -10.74 -6.15
N PRO A 46 4.37 -11.49 -6.48
CA PRO A 46 5.08 -11.25 -7.72
C PRO A 46 4.10 -11.47 -8.90
N PRO A 47 4.16 -10.61 -9.91
CA PRO A 47 3.35 -10.83 -11.09
C PRO A 47 3.76 -12.10 -11.82
N PRO A 48 2.82 -12.76 -12.52
CA PRO A 48 3.19 -13.85 -13.41
C PRO A 48 4.13 -13.35 -14.53
N PRO A 49 4.92 -14.24 -15.13
CA PRO A 49 5.71 -13.91 -16.31
C PRO A 49 4.83 -13.26 -17.39
N GLU A 50 5.40 -12.36 -18.18
CA GLU A 50 4.65 -11.60 -19.20
C GLU A 50 3.94 -12.53 -20.20
N THR A 51 4.55 -13.67 -20.51
CA THR A 51 4.02 -14.71 -21.38
C THR A 51 2.76 -15.39 -20.85
N GLU A 52 2.52 -15.34 -19.55
CA GLU A 52 1.38 -15.97 -18.88
C GLU A 52 0.28 -14.97 -18.54
N GLN A 53 0.49 -13.68 -18.84
CA GLN A 53 -0.48 -12.62 -18.52
C GLN A 53 -1.61 -12.57 -19.55
N THR A 54 -2.82 -12.40 -19.06
CA THR A 54 -3.98 -12.12 -19.92
C THR A 54 -3.88 -10.72 -20.56
N PRO A 55 -4.67 -10.43 -21.61
CA PRO A 55 -4.74 -9.08 -22.18
C PRO A 55 -5.14 -8.02 -21.15
N GLU A 56 -6.05 -8.35 -20.23
CA GLU A 56 -6.53 -7.47 -19.17
C GLU A 56 -5.43 -7.18 -18.14
N GLU A 57 -4.66 -8.18 -17.74
CA GLU A 57 -3.52 -8.02 -16.85
C GLU A 57 -2.44 -7.14 -17.47
N ARG A 58 -2.16 -7.32 -18.75
CA ARG A 58 -1.20 -6.45 -19.47
C ARG A 58 -1.71 -5.00 -19.58
N ALA A 59 -3.01 -4.81 -19.84
CA ALA A 59 -3.61 -3.48 -19.88
C ALA A 59 -3.55 -2.79 -18.52
N TRP A 60 -3.91 -3.50 -17.46
CA TRP A 60 -3.82 -2.99 -16.09
C TRP A 60 -2.38 -2.62 -15.71
N ARG A 61 -1.41 -3.44 -16.06
CA ARG A 61 0.01 -3.17 -15.77
C ARG A 61 0.52 -1.93 -16.48
N ARG A 62 0.10 -1.71 -17.73
CA ARG A 62 0.42 -0.47 -18.46
C ARG A 62 -0.17 0.73 -17.74
N ALA A 63 -1.45 0.68 -17.37
CA ALA A 63 -2.08 1.76 -16.63
C ALA A 63 -1.39 2.05 -15.29
N VAL A 64 -0.95 1.00 -14.55
CA VAL A 64 -0.17 1.16 -13.32
C VAL A 64 1.21 1.79 -13.60
N ALA A 65 1.89 1.39 -14.66
CA ALA A 65 3.19 1.97 -15.03
C ALA A 65 3.04 3.45 -15.41
N ASP A 66 2.02 3.80 -16.16
CA ASP A 66 1.69 5.18 -16.51
C ASP A 66 1.38 6.01 -15.25
N TYR A 67 0.55 5.49 -14.36
CA TYR A 67 0.26 6.14 -13.06
C TYR A 67 1.54 6.38 -12.26
N ILE A 68 2.40 5.37 -12.15
CA ILE A 68 3.67 5.50 -11.41
C ILE A 68 4.55 6.59 -12.03
N SER A 69 4.60 6.68 -13.35
CA SER A 69 5.45 7.65 -14.06
C SER A 69 4.92 9.09 -14.02
N THR A 70 3.62 9.28 -13.80
CA THR A 70 2.98 10.60 -13.82
C THR A 70 2.56 11.12 -12.46
N GLU A 71 2.26 10.22 -11.51
CA GLU A 71 1.60 10.58 -10.26
C GLU A 71 2.41 10.26 -8.98
N MET A 72 3.53 9.52 -9.11
CA MET A 72 4.24 9.00 -7.93
C MET A 72 5.52 9.79 -7.55
N ASP A 73 5.80 10.92 -8.16
CA ASP A 73 6.99 11.73 -7.85
C ASP A 73 7.01 12.20 -6.40
N TYR A 74 5.84 12.50 -5.83
CA TYR A 74 5.71 12.84 -4.41
C TYR A 74 6.30 11.79 -3.48
N ASN A 75 6.24 10.51 -3.85
CA ASN A 75 6.78 9.41 -3.05
C ASN A 75 8.31 9.45 -3.01
N GLY A 76 8.94 9.82 -4.14
CA GLY A 76 10.39 10.05 -4.21
C GLY A 76 10.82 11.19 -3.28
N GLU A 77 10.10 12.31 -3.32
CA GLU A 77 10.37 13.47 -2.46
C GLU A 77 10.20 13.11 -0.98
N GLN A 78 9.09 12.49 -0.59
CA GLN A 78 8.84 12.08 0.79
C GLN A 78 9.89 11.08 1.30
N ARG A 79 10.33 10.16 0.47
CA ARG A 79 11.33 9.16 0.84
C ARG A 79 12.74 9.74 1.00
N ASN A 80 13.14 10.63 0.10
CA ASN A 80 14.51 11.09 -0.01
C ASN A 80 14.75 12.44 0.68
N LYS A 81 13.73 13.31 0.72
CA LYS A 81 13.81 14.68 1.25
C LYS A 81 12.62 15.03 2.17
N PRO A 82 12.26 14.17 3.15
CA PRO A 82 11.06 14.36 3.97
C PRO A 82 11.03 15.69 4.71
N GLN A 83 12.16 16.18 5.17
CA GLN A 83 12.24 17.44 5.91
C GLN A 83 11.93 18.66 5.02
N THR A 84 12.36 18.64 3.77
CA THR A 84 12.07 19.72 2.82
C THR A 84 10.57 19.84 2.58
N VAL A 85 9.93 18.70 2.30
CA VAL A 85 8.47 18.63 2.12
C VAL A 85 7.74 19.02 3.40
N ALA A 86 8.16 18.51 4.56
CA ALA A 86 7.54 18.82 5.84
C ALA A 86 7.55 20.32 6.15
N LEU A 87 8.69 21.00 5.94
CA LEU A 87 8.80 22.45 6.14
C LEU A 87 7.88 23.23 5.20
N ALA A 88 7.83 22.85 3.91
CA ALA A 88 6.98 23.51 2.94
C ALA A 88 5.49 23.37 3.30
N LEU A 89 5.06 22.16 3.67
CA LEU A 89 3.67 21.87 4.01
C LEU A 89 3.24 22.45 5.37
N SER A 90 4.16 22.54 6.34
CA SER A 90 3.86 23.12 7.66
C SER A 90 3.70 24.64 7.66
N ALA A 91 4.30 25.30 6.68
CA ALA A 91 4.29 26.76 6.60
C ALA A 91 2.95 27.33 6.08
N ASN A 92 2.17 26.56 5.32
CA ASN A 92 0.96 27.03 4.69
C ASN A 92 -0.09 25.93 4.53
N PRO A 93 -1.27 26.05 5.19
CA PRO A 93 -2.32 25.05 5.09
C PRO A 93 -2.89 24.89 3.67
N VAL A 94 -2.83 25.93 2.83
CA VAL A 94 -3.25 25.84 1.42
C VAL A 94 -2.28 24.96 0.64
N GLY A 95 -0.98 25.05 0.90
CA GLY A 95 0.04 24.18 0.31
C GLY A 95 -0.17 22.71 0.71
N ALA A 96 -0.45 22.46 1.98
CA ALA A 96 -0.78 21.13 2.46
C ALA A 96 -2.06 20.57 1.82
N ALA A 97 -3.10 21.40 1.71
CA ALA A 97 -4.34 21.01 1.03
C ALA A 97 -4.11 20.70 -0.46
N ALA A 98 -3.34 21.51 -1.18
CA ALA A 98 -3.03 21.29 -2.58
C ALA A 98 -2.27 19.97 -2.78
N TRP A 99 -1.29 19.69 -1.94
CA TRP A 99 -0.51 18.45 -1.95
C TRP A 99 -1.37 17.19 -1.82
N ILE A 100 -2.41 17.25 -0.97
CA ILE A 100 -3.32 16.12 -0.73
C ILE A 100 -4.38 16.03 -1.83
N VAL A 101 -5.04 17.18 -2.14
CA VAL A 101 -6.21 17.22 -3.04
C VAL A 101 -5.82 16.86 -4.48
N GLU A 102 -4.60 17.18 -4.91
CA GLU A 102 -4.09 16.79 -6.22
C GLU A 102 -4.27 15.28 -6.46
N LYS A 103 -4.00 14.46 -5.45
CA LYS A 103 -4.07 13.00 -5.56
C LYS A 103 -5.48 12.43 -5.44
N LEU A 104 -6.46 13.24 -5.07
CA LEU A 104 -7.87 12.81 -5.01
C LEU A 104 -8.62 13.00 -6.32
N LYS A 105 -7.98 13.59 -7.33
CA LYS A 105 -8.57 13.84 -8.66
C LYS A 105 -8.27 12.76 -9.69
N VAL A 106 -7.48 11.77 -9.33
CA VAL A 106 -7.03 10.69 -10.23
C VAL A 106 -8.05 9.55 -10.24
#